data_3e481fd401967a03199d4e60b798adba
#
_entry.id   3e481fd401967a03199d4e60b798adba
#
_cell.length_a   1.000
_cell.length_b   1.000
_cell.length_c   1.000
_cell.angle_alpha   90.00
_cell.angle_beta   90.00
_cell.angle_gamma   90.00
#
_symmetry.space_group_name_H-M   'P 1'
#
loop_
_entity.id
_entity.type
_entity.pdbx_description
1 polymer ?
#
loop_
_entity_poly.entity_id
_entity_poly.type
_entity_poly.pdbx_seq_one_letter_code
_entity_poly.pdbx_strand_id
1 'polypeptide(L)'
;VIEPIPFAGLIELDVGFIPASLDRAIAIAASAHAGQVDKAGEPYILHPLRVMLSVPPEARIAAVLHDVLEDSDISSDDLLAEGFSPENLAVLDAVSRRPGESYHSFIVRCSKNPLARIVKLADLRDNCDMSRLANPSLADWARYEKYMEAIVYLRGDELC
;
A
#
# COMPACT_ATOMS: atom_id res chain seq x y z
N VAL A 1 -28.76 30.84 5.89
CA VAL A 1 -27.96 30.71 4.65
C VAL A 1 -26.53 30.91 5.08
N ILE A 2 -25.72 29.84 5.09
CA ILE A 2 -24.30 29.91 5.41
C ILE A 2 -23.60 30.15 4.07
N GLU A 3 -23.00 31.33 3.90
CA GLU A 3 -22.20 31.61 2.71
C GLU A 3 -20.94 30.74 2.72
N PRO A 4 -20.51 30.17 1.58
CA PRO A 4 -19.27 29.41 1.51
C PRO A 4 -18.09 30.36 1.72
N ILE A 5 -17.19 30.00 2.64
CA ILE A 5 -15.92 30.71 2.85
C ILE A 5 -15.11 30.60 1.56
N PRO A 6 -14.69 31.70 0.93
CA PRO A 6 -13.88 31.63 -0.28
C PRO A 6 -12.50 31.03 0.07
N PHE A 7 -12.19 29.92 -0.55
CA PHE A 7 -10.87 29.25 -0.48
C PHE A 7 -9.84 29.98 -1.39
N ALA A 8 -9.88 31.32 -1.38
CA ALA A 8 -8.95 32.15 -2.15
C ALA A 8 -7.94 32.75 -1.20
N GLY A 9 -6.78 32.15 -1.10
CA GLY A 9 -5.66 32.61 -0.30
C GLY A 9 -4.71 31.50 0.09
N LEU A 10 -4.47 30.51 -0.78
CA LEU A 10 -3.27 29.72 -0.65
C LEU A 10 -2.08 30.68 -0.85
N ILE A 11 -1.48 31.06 0.27
CA ILE A 11 -0.15 31.66 0.28
C ILE A 11 0.72 30.70 -0.54
N GLU A 12 1.24 31.14 -1.70
CA GLU A 12 2.39 30.50 -2.33
C GLU A 12 3.54 30.62 -1.32
N LEU A 13 3.60 29.64 -0.41
CA LEU A 13 4.81 29.38 0.32
C LEU A 13 5.79 28.92 -0.75
N ASP A 14 6.89 29.65 -0.92
CA ASP A 14 8.10 29.15 -1.55
C ASP A 14 8.57 27.97 -0.68
N VAL A 15 7.94 26.83 -0.88
CA VAL A 15 8.29 25.57 -0.24
C VAL A 15 9.50 25.05 -1.00
N GLY A 16 10.69 25.50 -0.55
CA GLY A 16 11.91 24.79 -0.87
C GLY A 16 11.66 23.27 -0.75
N PHE A 17 12.30 22.46 -1.58
CA PHE A 17 12.15 21.01 -1.65
C PHE A 17 11.90 20.42 -0.25
N ILE A 18 10.65 20.09 0.07
CA ILE A 18 10.28 19.40 1.29
C ILE A 18 10.48 17.92 0.98
N PRO A 19 11.44 17.24 1.64
CA PRO A 19 11.59 15.79 1.47
C PRO A 19 10.25 15.12 1.77
N ALA A 20 9.90 14.13 0.97
CA ALA A 20 8.66 13.42 1.09
C ALA A 20 8.45 12.90 2.51
N SER A 21 7.38 13.34 3.13
CA SER A 21 6.99 12.99 4.50
C SER A 21 5.92 11.88 4.48
N LEU A 22 5.69 11.28 5.64
CA LEU A 22 4.58 10.34 5.81
C LEU A 22 3.22 11.02 5.51
N ASP A 23 3.06 12.29 5.89
CA ASP A 23 1.83 13.06 5.63
C ASP A 23 1.59 13.20 4.12
N ARG A 24 2.67 13.47 3.34
CA ARG A 24 2.58 13.55 1.88
C ARG A 24 2.24 12.18 1.28
N ALA A 25 2.83 11.09 1.76
CA ALA A 25 2.51 9.74 1.33
C ALA A 25 1.04 9.39 1.58
N ILE A 26 0.49 9.73 2.75
CA ILE A 26 -0.93 9.54 3.08
C ILE A 26 -1.82 10.35 2.14
N ALA A 27 -1.46 11.61 1.86
CA ALA A 27 -2.24 12.46 0.96
C ALA A 27 -2.26 11.92 -0.49
N ILE A 28 -1.13 11.40 -0.99
CA ILE A 28 -1.03 10.75 -2.30
C ILE A 28 -1.88 9.48 -2.33
N ALA A 29 -1.76 8.60 -1.34
CA ALA A 29 -2.56 7.38 -1.27
C ALA A 29 -4.06 7.68 -1.20
N ALA A 30 -4.47 8.66 -0.40
CA ALA A 30 -5.86 9.09 -0.29
C ALA A 30 -6.40 9.63 -1.62
N SER A 31 -5.60 10.39 -2.38
CA SER A 31 -5.96 10.88 -3.71
C SER A 31 -6.02 9.75 -4.73
N ALA A 32 -5.03 8.86 -4.74
CA ALA A 32 -4.93 7.74 -5.69
C ALA A 32 -6.11 6.76 -5.56
N HIS A 33 -6.55 6.50 -4.32
CA HIS A 33 -7.66 5.59 -4.03
C HIS A 33 -9.02 6.29 -3.85
N ALA A 34 -9.13 7.57 -4.21
CA ALA A 34 -10.39 8.32 -4.07
C ALA A 34 -11.52 7.65 -4.86
N GLY A 35 -12.63 7.37 -4.18
CA GLY A 35 -13.81 6.71 -4.77
C GLY A 35 -13.71 5.20 -4.95
N GLN A 36 -12.55 4.57 -4.66
CA GLN A 36 -12.42 3.12 -4.64
C GLN A 36 -13.02 2.54 -3.35
N VAL A 37 -13.58 1.35 -3.44
CA VAL A 37 -14.10 0.59 -2.28
C VAL A 37 -13.50 -0.81 -2.23
N ASP A 38 -13.36 -1.33 -1.02
CA ASP A 38 -12.93 -2.71 -0.80
C ASP A 38 -14.10 -3.70 -1.00
N LYS A 39 -13.85 -4.99 -0.80
CA LYS A 39 -14.87 -6.05 -0.93
C LYS A 39 -15.97 -6.00 0.12
N ALA A 40 -15.72 -5.34 1.24
CA ALA A 40 -16.74 -5.09 2.27
C ALA A 40 -17.60 -3.85 1.96
N GLY A 41 -17.25 -3.08 0.90
CA GLY A 41 -17.92 -1.84 0.53
C GLY A 41 -17.40 -0.61 1.27
N GLU A 42 -16.33 -0.75 2.05
CA GLU A 42 -15.69 0.34 2.76
C GLU A 42 -14.71 1.12 1.85
N PRO A 43 -14.45 2.41 2.13
CA PRO A 43 -13.44 3.17 1.37
C PRO A 43 -12.09 2.45 1.35
N TYR A 44 -11.53 2.22 0.13
CA TYR A 44 -10.31 1.43 -0.04
C TYR A 44 -9.11 1.97 0.72
N ILE A 45 -9.03 3.30 0.90
CA ILE A 45 -7.94 3.95 1.64
C ILE A 45 -7.75 3.39 3.07
N LEU A 46 -8.79 2.82 3.67
CA LEU A 46 -8.70 2.22 5.00
C LEU A 46 -7.74 1.02 5.03
N HIS A 47 -7.60 0.27 3.92
CA HIS A 47 -6.65 -0.84 3.80
C HIS A 47 -5.19 -0.35 3.92
N PRO A 48 -4.65 0.52 3.04
CA PRO A 48 -3.27 0.98 3.18
C PRO A 48 -3.00 1.72 4.50
N LEU A 49 -4.00 2.37 5.10
CA LEU A 49 -3.84 2.97 6.43
C LEU A 49 -3.67 1.91 7.52
N ARG A 50 -4.45 0.81 7.51
CA ARG A 50 -4.28 -0.30 8.47
C ARG A 50 -2.92 -0.98 8.29
N VAL A 51 -2.50 -1.22 7.05
CA VAL A 51 -1.17 -1.77 6.73
C VAL A 51 -0.07 -0.87 7.29
N MET A 52 -0.13 0.44 7.02
CA MET A 52 0.82 1.44 7.53
C MET A 52 0.90 1.45 9.06
N LEU A 53 -0.23 1.38 9.75
CA LEU A 53 -0.27 1.41 11.22
C LEU A 53 0.28 0.12 11.86
N SER A 54 0.33 -0.98 11.11
CA SER A 54 0.78 -2.29 11.59
C SER A 54 2.28 -2.56 11.37
N VAL A 55 3.01 -1.63 10.73
CA VAL A 55 4.44 -1.76 10.43
C VAL A 55 5.28 -0.76 11.25
N PRO A 56 6.60 -1.02 11.44
CA PRO A 56 7.49 -0.09 12.09
C PRO A 56 7.66 1.22 11.29
N PRO A 57 8.07 2.32 11.94
CA PRO A 57 8.11 3.67 11.35
C PRO A 57 8.84 3.75 10.00
N GLU A 58 9.96 3.06 9.83
CA GLU A 58 10.77 3.05 8.61
C GLU A 58 10.07 2.42 7.40
N ALA A 59 9.06 1.59 7.62
CA ALA A 59 8.29 0.94 6.55
C ALA A 59 6.99 1.69 6.20
N ARG A 60 6.57 2.68 6.99
CA ARG A 60 5.24 3.29 6.89
C ARG A 60 4.97 4.00 5.57
N ILE A 61 5.96 4.71 5.02
CA ILE A 61 5.81 5.38 3.72
C ILE A 61 5.53 4.34 2.63
N ALA A 62 6.34 3.29 2.55
CA ALA A 62 6.11 2.24 1.58
C ALA A 62 4.80 1.47 1.84
N ALA A 63 4.43 1.29 3.10
CA ALA A 63 3.20 0.60 3.46
C ALA A 63 1.93 1.38 3.04
N VAL A 64 1.90 2.70 3.20
CA VAL A 64 0.73 3.48 2.77
C VAL A 64 0.64 3.66 1.25
N LEU A 65 1.77 3.54 0.54
CA LEU A 65 1.86 3.70 -0.91
C LEU A 65 1.87 2.35 -1.67
N HIS A 66 1.81 1.20 -0.99
CA HIS A 66 2.12 -0.10 -1.59
C HIS A 66 1.26 -0.49 -2.80
N ASP A 67 0.00 -0.04 -2.84
CA ASP A 67 -0.92 -0.30 -3.95
C ASP A 67 -1.00 0.86 -4.97
N VAL A 68 -0.39 2.03 -4.68
CA VAL A 68 -0.51 3.22 -5.54
C VAL A 68 0.01 2.96 -6.95
N LEU A 69 1.13 2.25 -7.09
CA LEU A 69 1.73 1.95 -8.40
C LEU A 69 0.92 0.92 -9.22
N GLU A 70 0.12 0.06 -8.58
CA GLU A 70 -0.70 -0.94 -9.26
C GLU A 70 -2.11 -0.40 -9.59
N ASP A 71 -2.68 0.43 -8.71
CA ASP A 71 -4.10 0.78 -8.74
C ASP A 71 -4.37 2.24 -9.13
N SER A 72 -3.34 2.98 -9.59
CA SER A 72 -3.48 4.37 -10.07
C SER A 72 -2.54 4.67 -11.23
N ASP A 73 -2.68 5.87 -11.82
CA ASP A 73 -1.81 6.35 -12.91
C ASP A 73 -0.48 6.94 -12.40
N ILE A 74 -0.22 6.89 -11.08
CA ILE A 74 1.00 7.42 -10.49
C ILE A 74 2.16 6.47 -10.74
N SER A 75 3.23 6.98 -11.33
CA SER A 75 4.45 6.24 -11.62
C SER A 75 5.52 6.39 -10.51
N SER A 76 6.55 5.54 -10.56
CA SER A 76 7.73 5.69 -9.69
C SER A 76 8.46 7.01 -9.94
N ASP A 77 8.46 7.53 -11.18
CA ASP A 77 9.09 8.81 -11.50
C ASP A 77 8.31 9.98 -10.88
N ASP A 78 6.99 9.90 -10.82
CA ASP A 78 6.17 10.90 -10.13
C ASP A 78 6.47 10.92 -8.63
N LEU A 79 6.60 9.75 -8.00
CA LEU A 79 6.96 9.66 -6.60
C LEU A 79 8.40 10.15 -6.34
N LEU A 80 9.33 9.91 -7.26
CA LEU A 80 10.68 10.46 -7.18
C LEU A 80 10.66 12.00 -7.26
N ALA A 81 9.86 12.56 -8.16
CA ALA A 81 9.68 14.00 -8.29
C ALA A 81 9.02 14.64 -7.05
N GLU A 82 8.18 13.90 -6.34
CA GLU A 82 7.60 14.28 -5.04
C GLU A 82 8.62 14.21 -3.89
N GLY A 83 9.84 13.70 -4.13
CA GLY A 83 10.94 13.66 -3.17
C GLY A 83 11.01 12.38 -2.33
N PHE A 84 10.30 11.31 -2.70
CA PHE A 84 10.50 10.02 -2.05
C PHE A 84 11.86 9.43 -2.39
N SER A 85 12.50 8.81 -1.40
CA SER A 85 13.87 8.32 -1.57
C SER A 85 13.94 7.11 -2.50
N PRO A 86 15.10 6.87 -3.16
CA PRO A 86 15.31 5.66 -3.94
C PRO A 86 15.07 4.36 -3.15
N GLU A 87 15.32 4.37 -1.83
CA GLU A 87 15.06 3.25 -0.94
C GLU A 87 13.55 2.97 -0.83
N ASN A 88 12.73 4.04 -0.67
CA ASN A 88 11.27 3.90 -0.68
C ASN A 88 10.77 3.33 -2.01
N LEU A 89 11.29 3.83 -3.13
CA LEU A 89 10.92 3.35 -4.46
C LEU A 89 11.34 1.90 -4.70
N ALA A 90 12.50 1.48 -4.19
CA ALA A 90 12.94 0.08 -4.25
C ALA A 90 12.02 -0.86 -3.45
N VAL A 91 11.49 -0.41 -2.32
CA VAL A 91 10.49 -1.17 -1.55
C VAL A 91 9.18 -1.25 -2.32
N LEU A 92 8.71 -0.15 -2.90
CA LEU A 92 7.48 -0.11 -3.71
C LEU A 92 7.58 -1.02 -4.94
N ASP A 93 8.68 -0.98 -5.71
CA ASP A 93 8.91 -1.92 -6.81
C ASP A 93 8.87 -3.39 -6.32
N ALA A 94 9.45 -3.65 -5.15
CA ALA A 94 9.48 -5.01 -4.61
C ALA A 94 8.10 -5.51 -4.16
N VAL A 95 7.19 -4.64 -3.69
CA VAL A 95 5.82 -5.03 -3.28
C VAL A 95 4.80 -4.95 -4.40
N SER A 96 5.13 -4.30 -5.53
CA SER A 96 4.28 -4.22 -6.72
C SER A 96 4.54 -5.40 -7.67
N ARG A 97 3.48 -6.05 -8.13
CA ARG A 97 3.57 -7.19 -9.03
C ARG A 97 3.83 -6.73 -10.46
N ARG A 98 4.78 -7.38 -11.14
CA ARG A 98 5.15 -7.05 -12.52
C ARG A 98 4.24 -7.76 -13.55
N PRO A 99 4.00 -7.16 -14.73
CA PRO A 99 3.26 -7.83 -15.80
C PRO A 99 3.87 -9.19 -16.15
N GLY A 100 3.05 -10.23 -16.24
CA GLY A 100 3.51 -11.59 -16.57
C GLY A 100 4.22 -12.34 -15.45
N GLU A 101 4.47 -11.71 -14.30
CA GLU A 101 5.11 -12.36 -13.15
C GLU A 101 4.13 -13.32 -12.46
N SER A 102 4.58 -14.56 -12.18
CA SER A 102 3.79 -15.49 -11.36
C SER A 102 3.68 -14.97 -9.93
N TYR A 103 2.60 -15.33 -9.22
CA TYR A 103 2.44 -14.92 -7.83
C TYR A 103 3.58 -15.43 -6.94
N HIS A 104 4.02 -16.67 -7.15
CA HIS A 104 5.16 -17.24 -6.43
C HIS A 104 6.46 -16.44 -6.69
N SER A 105 6.79 -16.14 -7.95
CA SER A 105 7.98 -15.34 -8.30
C SER A 105 7.95 -13.95 -7.68
N PHE A 106 6.76 -13.33 -7.64
CA PHE A 106 6.53 -12.06 -6.97
C PHE A 106 6.86 -12.14 -5.47
N ILE A 107 6.32 -13.15 -4.75
CA ILE A 107 6.59 -13.34 -3.33
C ILE A 107 8.07 -13.62 -3.06
N VAL A 108 8.73 -14.44 -3.89
CA VAL A 108 10.17 -14.68 -3.82
C VAL A 108 10.98 -13.40 -4.02
N ARG A 109 10.59 -12.54 -4.99
CA ARG A 109 11.24 -11.23 -5.22
C ARG A 109 11.05 -10.29 -4.03
N CYS A 110 9.84 -10.20 -3.53
CA CYS A 110 9.49 -9.39 -2.37
C CYS A 110 10.29 -9.79 -1.12
N SER A 111 10.51 -11.11 -0.91
CA SER A 111 11.24 -11.62 0.27
C SER A 111 12.71 -11.18 0.34
N LYS A 112 13.31 -10.76 -0.80
CA LYS A 112 14.72 -10.35 -0.88
C LYS A 112 14.97 -8.93 -0.34
N ASN A 113 13.93 -8.10 -0.21
CA ASN A 113 14.03 -6.78 0.40
C ASN A 113 13.40 -6.82 1.80
N PRO A 114 14.18 -6.55 2.88
CA PRO A 114 13.68 -6.68 4.25
C PRO A 114 12.44 -5.81 4.56
N LEU A 115 12.41 -4.56 4.06
CA LEU A 115 11.27 -3.67 4.28
C LEU A 115 10.07 -4.08 3.43
N ALA A 116 10.27 -4.49 2.17
CA ALA A 116 9.19 -5.02 1.33
C ALA A 116 8.56 -6.28 1.94
N ARG A 117 9.38 -7.17 2.53
CA ARG A 117 8.91 -8.34 3.26
C ARG A 117 7.99 -7.96 4.42
N ILE A 118 8.37 -6.93 5.21
CA ILE A 118 7.56 -6.43 6.34
C ILE A 118 6.24 -5.86 5.83
N VAL A 119 6.29 -5.00 4.80
CA VAL A 119 5.09 -4.39 4.21
C VAL A 119 4.17 -5.48 3.65
N LYS A 120 4.70 -6.44 2.88
CA LYS A 120 3.88 -7.49 2.27
C LYS A 120 3.28 -8.45 3.29
N LEU A 121 3.97 -8.75 4.38
CA LEU A 121 3.40 -9.50 5.49
C LEU A 121 2.23 -8.77 6.15
N ALA A 122 2.33 -7.46 6.32
CA ALA A 122 1.27 -6.64 6.89
C ALA A 122 0.05 -6.57 5.95
N ASP A 123 0.29 -6.34 4.66
CA ASP A 123 -0.73 -6.34 3.61
C ASP A 123 -1.49 -7.68 3.56
N LEU A 124 -0.77 -8.81 3.50
CA LEU A 124 -1.38 -10.13 3.46
C LEU A 124 -2.22 -10.43 4.71
N ARG A 125 -1.77 -10.00 5.90
CA ARG A 125 -2.53 -10.17 7.14
C ARG A 125 -3.83 -9.37 7.12
N ASP A 126 -3.80 -8.12 6.68
CA ASP A 126 -5.03 -7.30 6.53
C ASP A 126 -5.98 -7.93 5.50
N ASN A 127 -5.45 -8.43 4.38
CA ASN A 127 -6.23 -9.11 3.35
C ASN A 127 -6.77 -10.48 3.79
N CYS A 128 -6.19 -11.12 4.81
CA CYS A 128 -6.67 -12.36 5.40
C CYS A 128 -7.73 -12.15 6.50
N ASP A 129 -8.07 -10.90 6.83
CA ASP A 129 -9.16 -10.64 7.79
C ASP A 129 -10.53 -10.87 7.14
N MET A 130 -10.97 -12.14 7.20
CA MET A 130 -12.27 -12.57 6.67
C MET A 130 -13.46 -12.06 7.48
N SER A 131 -13.25 -11.51 8.70
CA SER A 131 -14.32 -11.00 9.57
C SER A 131 -15.04 -9.78 8.98
N ARG A 132 -14.40 -9.08 8.05
CA ARG A 132 -14.96 -7.94 7.32
C ARG A 132 -15.95 -8.34 6.22
N LEU A 133 -15.98 -9.60 5.83
CA LEU A 133 -16.89 -10.11 4.79
C LEU A 133 -18.12 -10.76 5.42
N ALA A 134 -19.30 -10.22 5.14
CA ALA A 134 -20.55 -10.79 5.68
C ALA A 134 -20.79 -12.22 5.19
N ASN A 135 -20.48 -12.53 3.93
CA ASN A 135 -20.66 -13.85 3.31
C ASN A 135 -19.48 -14.17 2.38
N PRO A 136 -18.36 -14.71 2.92
CA PRO A 136 -17.21 -15.07 2.09
C PRO A 136 -17.55 -16.12 1.03
N SER A 137 -17.21 -15.87 -0.22
CA SER A 137 -17.36 -16.81 -1.34
C SER A 137 -16.24 -17.86 -1.36
N LEU A 138 -16.40 -18.90 -2.19
CA LEU A 138 -15.33 -19.90 -2.43
C LEU A 138 -14.08 -19.24 -3.01
N ALA A 139 -14.22 -18.20 -3.83
CA ALA A 139 -13.09 -17.44 -4.37
C ALA A 139 -12.36 -16.63 -3.27
N ASP A 140 -13.06 -16.16 -2.24
CA ASP A 140 -12.46 -15.50 -1.09
C ASP A 140 -11.64 -16.49 -0.26
N TRP A 141 -12.17 -17.69 -0.03
CA TRP A 141 -11.43 -18.76 0.66
C TRP A 141 -10.19 -19.22 -0.11
N ALA A 142 -10.29 -19.43 -1.43
CA ALA A 142 -9.13 -19.79 -2.26
C ALA A 142 -8.05 -18.70 -2.25
N ARG A 143 -8.44 -17.43 -2.18
CA ARG A 143 -7.51 -16.31 -2.04
C ARG A 143 -6.88 -16.29 -0.65
N TYR A 144 -7.64 -16.54 0.41
CA TYR A 144 -7.15 -16.67 1.77
C TYR A 144 -6.06 -17.74 1.87
N GLU A 145 -6.32 -18.94 1.34
CA GLU A 145 -5.33 -20.05 1.30
C GLU A 145 -4.04 -19.63 0.61
N LYS A 146 -4.14 -19.03 -0.59
CA LYS A 146 -2.98 -18.50 -1.33
C LYS A 146 -2.18 -17.46 -0.53
N TYR A 147 -2.85 -16.60 0.23
CA TYR A 147 -2.20 -15.59 1.06
C TYR A 147 -1.54 -16.19 2.29
N MET A 148 -2.15 -17.20 2.90
CA MET A 148 -1.57 -17.93 4.01
C MET A 148 -0.27 -18.66 3.61
N GLU A 149 -0.24 -19.29 2.43
CA GLU A 149 1.01 -19.88 1.88
C GLU A 149 2.11 -18.82 1.71
N ALA A 150 1.76 -17.65 1.18
CA ALA A 150 2.71 -16.55 1.05
C ALA A 150 3.21 -16.01 2.40
N ILE A 151 2.34 -15.93 3.40
CA ILE A 151 2.71 -15.54 4.77
C ILE A 151 3.71 -16.52 5.36
N VAL A 152 3.47 -17.83 5.24
CA VAL A 152 4.40 -18.88 5.71
C VAL A 152 5.75 -18.73 5.03
N TYR A 153 5.79 -18.59 3.71
CA TYR A 153 7.03 -18.37 2.96
C TYR A 153 7.79 -17.11 3.42
N LEU A 154 7.08 -15.97 3.53
CA LEU A 154 7.70 -14.70 3.92
C LEU A 154 8.18 -14.69 5.39
N ARG A 155 7.60 -15.50 6.26
CA ARG A 155 8.09 -15.68 7.64
C ARG A 155 9.38 -16.48 7.71
N GLY A 156 9.67 -17.27 6.70
CA GLY A 156 10.76 -18.24 6.71
C GLY A 156 10.42 -19.47 7.56
N ASP A 157 9.14 -19.68 7.87
CA ASP A 157 8.67 -20.90 8.54
C ASP A 157 8.71 -22.02 7.49
N GLU A 158 9.49 -23.06 7.73
CA GLU A 158 9.42 -24.27 6.89
C GLU A 158 8.02 -24.87 7.04
N LEU A 159 7.38 -25.19 5.90
CA LEU A 159 6.16 -26.01 5.89
C LEU A 159 6.58 -27.40 6.39
N CYS A 160 6.26 -27.71 7.64
CA CYS A 160 6.37 -29.06 8.20
C CYS A 160 5.36 -29.98 7.57
#